data_da96680e2a3d6683ac4f026f4a7b170d
#
_entry.id   da96680e2a3d6683ac4f026f4a7b170d
#
_cell.length_a   1.000
_cell.length_b   1.000
_cell.length_c   1.000
_cell.angle_alpha   90.00
_cell.angle_beta   90.00
_cell.angle_gamma   90.00
#
_symmetry.space_group_name_H-M   'P 1'
#
loop_
_entity.id
_entity.type
_entity.pdbx_description
1 polymer ?
#
loop_
_entity_poly.entity_id
_entity_poly.type
_entity_poly.pdbx_seq_one_letter_code
_entity_poly.pdbx_strand_id
1 'polypeptide(L)'
;MGHLSTHVLDTMNGCPAAGMTVELLRHEGEQLVLIKALRLNADGRNDGGPLLDASTMATGRYRLVFNVADYFRARGAALPDPPFIDRVPLDFGIADAQAKYHVPLLVSPWSYSTYRGS
;
A
#
# COMPACT_ATOMS: atom_id res chain seq x y z
N MET A 1 3.50 19.28 9.95
CA MET A 1 2.75 19.04 8.71
C MET A 1 2.58 17.54 8.51
N GLY A 2 1.35 17.12 8.25
CA GLY A 2 1.04 15.71 8.10
C GLY A 2 1.27 15.17 6.70
N HIS A 3 1.53 13.90 6.60
CA HIS A 3 1.52 13.19 5.32
C HIS A 3 1.29 11.69 5.52
N LEU A 4 0.87 11.03 4.45
CA LEU A 4 0.72 9.58 4.37
C LEU A 4 1.66 9.06 3.28
N SER A 5 2.46 8.07 3.61
CA SER A 5 3.37 7.42 2.65
C SER A 5 3.31 5.91 2.78
N THR A 6 3.77 5.23 1.74
CA THR A 6 3.88 3.77 1.72
C THR A 6 5.20 3.35 1.09
N HIS A 7 5.63 2.14 1.39
CA HIS A 7 6.82 1.53 0.84
C HIS A 7 6.62 0.01 0.88
N VAL A 8 6.83 -0.66 -0.24
CA VAL A 8 6.61 -2.11 -0.32
C VAL A 8 7.91 -2.83 -0.59
N LEU A 9 8.22 -3.81 0.26
CA LEU A 9 9.37 -4.68 0.12
C LEU A 9 8.92 -6.08 -0.26
N ASP A 10 9.49 -6.59 -1.33
CA ASP A 10 9.37 -7.97 -1.79
C ASP A 10 10.36 -8.81 -0.99
N THR A 11 9.87 -9.53 0.01
CA THR A 11 10.73 -10.31 0.88
C THR A 11 11.14 -11.65 0.27
N MET A 12 10.46 -12.09 -0.79
CA MET A 12 10.85 -13.27 -1.53
C MET A 12 12.15 -13.02 -2.33
N ASN A 13 12.22 -11.88 -2.99
CA ASN A 13 13.35 -11.52 -3.85
C ASN A 13 14.34 -10.57 -3.18
N GLY A 14 14.03 -10.06 -1.99
CA GLY A 14 14.91 -9.17 -1.25
C GLY A 14 15.11 -7.80 -1.88
N CYS A 15 14.05 -7.24 -2.47
CA CYS A 15 14.12 -5.97 -3.19
C CYS A 15 12.82 -5.18 -3.04
N PRO A 16 12.83 -3.88 -3.39
CA PRO A 16 11.58 -3.12 -3.46
C PRO A 16 10.62 -3.71 -4.48
N ALA A 17 9.31 -3.60 -4.23
CA ALA A 17 8.30 -4.13 -5.13
C ALA A 17 7.99 -3.14 -6.26
N ALA A 18 8.95 -2.96 -7.15
CA ALA A 18 8.83 -2.06 -8.28
C ALA A 18 7.70 -2.49 -9.21
N GLY A 19 6.84 -1.57 -9.56
CA GLY A 19 5.73 -1.82 -10.51
C GLY A 19 4.47 -2.40 -9.88
N MET A 20 4.44 -2.66 -8.58
CA MET A 20 3.21 -3.10 -7.93
C MET A 20 2.16 -1.98 -7.99
N THR A 21 0.92 -2.33 -8.33
CA THR A 21 -0.17 -1.36 -8.30
C THR A 21 -0.82 -1.34 -6.92
N VAL A 22 -1.19 -0.15 -6.48
CA VAL A 22 -1.74 0.11 -5.15
C VAL A 22 -2.90 1.09 -5.28
N GLU A 23 -3.93 0.90 -4.48
CA GLU A 23 -5.05 1.83 -4.41
C GLU A 23 -5.18 2.37 -2.99
N LEU A 24 -5.46 3.66 -2.88
CA LEU A 24 -5.82 4.30 -1.62
C LEU A 24 -7.30 4.66 -1.67
N LEU A 25 -8.05 4.17 -0.70
CA LEU A 25 -9.49 4.41 -0.59
C LEU A 25 -9.81 5.02 0.77
N ARG A 26 -10.91 5.75 0.83
CA ARG A 26 -11.45 6.29 2.08
C ARG A 26 -12.76 5.60 2.41
N HIS A 27 -12.94 5.25 3.68
CA HIS A 27 -14.23 4.76 4.17
C HIS A 27 -15.18 5.94 4.34
N GLU A 28 -16.29 5.91 3.61
CA GLU A 28 -17.38 6.88 3.71
C GLU A 28 -18.63 6.13 4.15
N GLY A 29 -18.83 6.03 5.48
CA GLY A 29 -19.86 5.16 6.00
C GLY A 29 -19.57 3.70 5.65
N GLU A 30 -20.47 3.04 4.94
CA GLU A 30 -20.28 1.66 4.49
C GLU A 30 -19.65 1.56 3.09
N GLN A 31 -19.37 2.69 2.45
CA GLN A 31 -18.81 2.72 1.12
C GLN A 31 -17.31 3.00 1.17
N LEU A 32 -16.62 2.54 0.14
CA LEU A 32 -15.21 2.85 -0.07
C LEU A 32 -15.11 3.74 -1.30
N VAL A 33 -14.44 4.88 -1.15
CA VAL A 33 -14.26 5.85 -2.23
C VAL A 33 -12.80 5.86 -2.62
N LEU A 34 -12.53 5.63 -3.90
CA LEU A 34 -11.15 5.64 -4.42
C LEU A 34 -10.62 7.08 -4.40
N ILE A 35 -9.48 7.27 -3.73
CA ILE A 35 -8.79 8.56 -3.69
C ILE A 35 -7.68 8.58 -4.75
N LYS A 36 -6.88 7.51 -4.84
CA LYS A 36 -5.73 7.47 -5.71
C LYS A 36 -5.41 6.03 -6.10
N ALA A 37 -5.10 5.83 -7.37
CA ALA A 37 -4.52 4.58 -7.86
C ALA A 37 -3.12 4.90 -8.36
N LEU A 38 -2.14 4.07 -8.01
CA LEU A 38 -0.74 4.34 -8.34
C LEU A 38 0.00 3.05 -8.66
N ARG A 39 1.14 3.22 -9.32
CA ARG A 39 2.09 2.15 -9.57
C ARG A 39 3.39 2.51 -8.85
N LEU A 40 3.92 1.60 -8.05
CA LEU A 40 5.14 1.88 -7.30
C LEU A 40 6.35 1.98 -8.23
N ASN A 41 7.25 2.89 -7.89
CA ASN A 41 8.48 3.13 -8.65
C ASN A 41 9.55 2.09 -8.34
N ALA A 42 10.76 2.28 -8.87
CA ALA A 42 11.88 1.35 -8.69
C ALA A 42 12.28 1.17 -7.22
N ASP A 43 11.93 2.12 -6.36
CA ASP A 43 12.21 2.04 -4.93
C ASP A 43 11.04 1.45 -4.12
N GLY A 44 9.97 1.03 -4.78
CA GLY A 44 8.77 0.52 -4.10
C GLY A 44 7.97 1.62 -3.42
N ARG A 45 8.06 2.85 -3.90
CA ARG A 45 7.40 4.03 -3.34
C ARG A 45 6.56 4.73 -4.39
N ASN A 46 5.74 5.67 -3.97
CA ASN A 46 4.99 6.52 -4.89
C ASN A 46 5.93 7.57 -5.50
N ASP A 47 5.87 7.70 -6.83
CA ASP A 47 6.54 8.78 -7.54
C ASP A 47 5.98 10.11 -7.12
N GLY A 48 6.43 11.11 -6.96
CA GLY A 48 5.81 12.37 -6.54
C GLY A 48 5.66 12.51 -5.03
N GLY A 49 6.18 11.55 -4.26
CA GLY A 49 6.25 11.68 -2.80
C GLY A 49 5.07 11.06 -2.07
N PRO A 50 4.53 11.72 -1.03
CA PRO A 50 3.48 11.12 -0.20
C PRO A 50 2.17 10.91 -0.96
N LEU A 51 1.38 9.94 -0.50
CA LEU A 51 0.05 9.67 -1.03
C LEU A 51 -0.93 10.78 -0.67
N LEU A 52 -0.82 11.29 0.54
CA LEU A 52 -1.53 12.47 1.03
C LEU A 52 -0.49 13.43 1.59
N ASP A 53 -0.64 14.69 1.28
CA ASP A 53 0.24 15.77 1.76
C ASP A 53 -0.48 16.66 2.76
N ALA A 54 0.14 17.74 3.18
CA ALA A 54 -0.44 18.65 4.17
C ALA A 54 -1.79 19.23 3.73
N SER A 55 -2.02 19.38 2.44
CA SER A 55 -3.26 19.94 1.91
C SER A 55 -4.37 18.90 1.76
N THR A 56 -4.05 17.61 1.76
CA THR A 56 -5.00 16.54 1.52
C THR A 56 -5.22 15.62 2.71
N MET A 57 -4.37 15.74 3.76
CA MET A 57 -4.54 14.95 4.98
C MET A 57 -5.86 15.29 5.68
N ALA A 58 -6.60 14.26 6.06
CA ALA A 58 -7.84 14.41 6.84
C ALA A 58 -7.97 13.22 7.77
N THR A 59 -8.51 13.47 8.96
CA THR A 59 -8.82 12.37 9.88
C THR A 59 -9.89 11.47 9.29
N GLY A 60 -9.82 10.19 9.59
CA GLY A 60 -10.79 9.24 9.09
C GLY A 60 -10.19 7.85 8.94
N ARG A 61 -11.00 6.95 8.38
CA ARG A 61 -10.60 5.57 8.13
C ARG A 61 -10.31 5.40 6.64
N TYR A 62 -9.22 4.70 6.35
CA TYR A 62 -8.72 4.52 5.00
C TYR A 62 -8.40 3.05 4.75
N ARG A 63 -8.28 2.70 3.48
CA ARG A 63 -7.80 1.38 3.07
C ARG A 63 -6.74 1.54 1.98
N LEU A 64 -5.63 0.82 2.15
CA LEU A 64 -4.67 0.60 1.07
C LEU A 64 -4.89 -0.81 0.54
N VAL A 65 -4.95 -0.96 -0.77
CA VAL A 65 -5.06 -2.28 -1.42
C VAL A 65 -3.83 -2.49 -2.29
N PHE A 66 -3.07 -3.54 -2.00
CA PHE A 66 -1.85 -3.88 -2.72
C PHE A 66 -2.13 -5.08 -3.62
N ASN A 67 -1.85 -4.97 -4.90
CA ASN A 67 -2.07 -6.06 -5.87
C ASN A 67 -0.86 -6.99 -5.88
N VAL A 68 -0.80 -7.86 -4.91
CA VAL A 68 0.37 -8.67 -4.60
C VAL A 68 0.59 -9.79 -5.62
N ALA A 69 -0.44 -10.58 -5.91
CA ALA A 69 -0.31 -11.72 -6.81
C ALA A 69 0.11 -11.29 -8.21
N ASP A 70 -0.47 -10.22 -8.73
CA ASP A 70 -0.12 -9.71 -10.06
C ASP A 70 1.34 -9.29 -10.12
N TYR A 71 1.83 -8.67 -9.05
CA TYR A 71 3.24 -8.28 -8.96
C TYR A 71 4.16 -9.50 -9.04
N PHE A 72 3.89 -10.54 -8.22
CA PHE A 72 4.76 -11.73 -8.19
C PHE A 72 4.68 -12.52 -9.50
N ARG A 73 3.50 -12.61 -10.12
CA ARG A 73 3.39 -13.25 -11.44
C ARG A 73 4.21 -12.51 -12.49
N ALA A 74 4.16 -11.19 -12.48
CA ALA A 74 4.95 -10.38 -13.41
C ALA A 74 6.46 -10.57 -13.22
N ARG A 75 6.88 -10.94 -12.00
CA ARG A 75 8.27 -11.26 -11.69
C ARG A 75 8.64 -12.71 -12.03
N GLY A 76 7.70 -13.50 -12.53
CA GLY A 76 7.94 -14.88 -12.91
C GLY A 76 7.75 -15.91 -11.81
N ALA A 77 7.17 -15.53 -10.68
CA ALA A 77 6.88 -16.48 -9.60
C ALA A 77 5.78 -17.45 -10.05
N ALA A 78 5.98 -18.73 -9.77
CA ALA A 78 4.97 -19.75 -10.03
C ALA A 78 4.01 -19.79 -8.85
N LEU A 79 2.81 -19.26 -9.05
CA LEU A 79 1.77 -19.23 -8.01
C LEU A 79 0.66 -20.22 -8.33
N PRO A 80 0.02 -20.79 -7.29
CA PRO A 80 -1.21 -21.55 -7.52
C PRO A 80 -2.30 -20.66 -8.10
N ASP A 81 -3.33 -21.27 -8.66
CA ASP A 81 -4.50 -20.56 -9.15
C ASP A 81 -5.75 -21.12 -8.45
N PRO A 82 -6.41 -20.38 -7.52
CA PRO A 82 -6.05 -19.02 -7.09
C PRO A 82 -4.82 -18.98 -6.18
N PRO A 83 -4.13 -17.83 -6.12
CA PRO A 83 -2.97 -17.69 -5.25
C PRO A 83 -3.39 -17.59 -3.79
N PHE A 84 -2.49 -17.94 -2.86
CA PHE A 84 -2.81 -17.83 -1.44
C PHE A 84 -3.00 -16.36 -1.04
N ILE A 85 -2.01 -15.51 -1.33
CA ILE A 85 -2.18 -14.07 -1.17
C ILE A 85 -2.47 -13.47 -2.54
N ASP A 86 -3.67 -12.93 -2.70
CA ASP A 86 -4.11 -12.28 -3.93
C ASP A 86 -3.87 -10.77 -3.82
N ARG A 87 -4.77 -10.08 -3.15
CA ARG A 87 -4.62 -8.67 -2.82
C ARG A 87 -4.56 -8.52 -1.32
N VAL A 88 -3.82 -7.52 -0.84
CA VAL A 88 -3.72 -7.24 0.59
C VAL A 88 -4.42 -5.93 0.88
N PRO A 89 -5.59 -5.96 1.53
CA PRO A 89 -6.25 -4.75 2.01
C PRO A 89 -5.79 -4.43 3.43
N LEU A 90 -5.34 -3.20 3.65
CA LEU A 90 -4.97 -2.74 4.98
C LEU A 90 -5.89 -1.59 5.37
N ASP A 91 -6.75 -1.82 6.35
CA ASP A 91 -7.56 -0.78 6.95
C ASP A 91 -6.77 -0.09 8.06
N PHE A 92 -6.75 1.22 8.05
CA PHE A 92 -6.04 2.00 9.08
C PHE A 92 -6.75 3.33 9.30
N GLY A 93 -6.43 3.95 10.43
CA GLY A 93 -7.03 5.24 10.79
C GLY A 93 -6.00 6.35 10.84
N ILE A 94 -6.39 7.52 10.38
CA ILE A 94 -5.65 8.76 10.60
C ILE A 94 -6.40 9.52 11.68
N ALA A 95 -5.83 9.56 12.88
CA ALA A 95 -6.43 10.24 14.03
C ALA A 95 -5.97 11.69 14.14
N ASP A 96 -4.81 12.03 13.57
CA ASP A 96 -4.21 13.35 13.64
C ASP A 96 -3.72 13.75 12.26
N ALA A 97 -4.41 14.71 11.64
CA ALA A 97 -4.06 15.16 10.28
C ALA A 97 -2.72 15.90 10.23
N GLN A 98 -2.15 16.27 11.37
CA GLN A 98 -0.84 16.94 11.42
C GLN A 98 0.30 15.94 11.60
N ALA A 99 0.00 14.67 11.85
CA ALA A 99 1.02 13.65 12.08
C ALA A 99 1.49 13.01 10.77
N LYS A 100 2.65 12.38 10.82
CA LYS A 100 3.18 11.61 9.71
C LYS A 100 2.78 10.15 9.89
N TYR A 101 2.21 9.58 8.84
CA TYR A 101 1.83 8.18 8.80
C TYR A 101 2.57 7.50 7.67
N HIS A 102 3.32 6.46 8.02
CA HIS A 102 4.00 5.62 7.05
C HIS A 102 3.44 4.21 7.20
N VAL A 103 2.89 3.66 6.14
CA VAL A 103 2.25 2.34 6.13
C VAL A 103 3.02 1.45 5.16
N PRO A 104 4.07 0.77 5.61
CA PRO A 104 4.84 -0.11 4.75
C PRO A 104 4.20 -1.49 4.66
N LEU A 105 4.54 -2.22 3.60
CA LEU A 105 4.17 -3.62 3.44
C LEU A 105 5.43 -4.44 3.17
N LEU A 106 5.63 -5.49 3.95
CA LEU A 106 6.66 -6.49 3.71
C LEU A 106 5.93 -7.75 3.27
N VAL A 107 6.17 -8.22 2.06
CA VAL A 107 5.29 -9.23 1.46
C VAL A 107 6.04 -10.28 0.65
N SER A 108 5.57 -11.52 0.78
CA SER A 108 5.92 -12.64 -0.09
C SER A 108 4.62 -13.24 -0.63
N PRO A 109 4.67 -14.24 -1.51
CA PRO A 109 3.45 -14.91 -1.93
C PRO A 109 2.68 -15.61 -0.80
N TRP A 110 3.29 -15.79 0.38
CA TRP A 110 2.73 -16.63 1.44
C TRP A 110 2.52 -15.90 2.76
N SER A 111 3.04 -14.67 2.91
CA SER A 111 2.92 -13.92 4.17
C SER A 111 3.14 -12.44 3.93
N TYR A 112 2.62 -11.63 4.85
CA TYR A 112 2.92 -10.20 4.85
C TYR A 112 2.86 -9.64 6.26
N SER A 113 3.50 -8.49 6.44
CA SER A 113 3.40 -7.73 7.67
C SER A 113 3.37 -6.24 7.35
N THR A 114 2.85 -5.49 8.29
CA THR A 114 2.77 -4.05 8.22
C THR A 114 2.95 -3.47 9.61
N TYR A 115 3.24 -2.18 9.67
CA TYR A 115 3.34 -1.46 10.93
C TYR A 115 3.11 0.02 10.66
N ARG A 116 2.88 0.79 11.71
CA ARG A 116 2.84 2.23 11.56
C ARG A 116 4.23 2.80 11.74
N GLY A 117 4.81 3.29 10.66
CA GLY A 117 6.07 4.04 10.70
C GLY A 117 5.82 5.53 10.99
N SER A 118 6.84 6.23 11.24
CA SER A 118 6.75 7.66 11.51
C SER A 118 7.37 8.49 10.39
#